data_784f5505e5ea30e2408a279b868f08c8
#
_entry.id   784f5505e5ea30e2408a279b868f08c8
#
_cell.length_a   1.000
_cell.length_b   1.000
_cell.length_c   1.000
_cell.angle_alpha   90.00
_cell.angle_beta   90.00
_cell.angle_gamma   90.00
#
_symmetry.space_group_name_H-M   'P 1'
#
loop_
_entity.id
_entity.type
_entity.pdbx_description
1 polymer ?
#
loop_
_entity_poly.entity_id
_entity_poly.type
_entity_poly.pdbx_seq_one_letter_code
_entity_poly.pdbx_strand_id
1 'polypeptide(L)'
;MKHWNMMNKHFLIFPILVVLLLFVSAGMASAQLTATANHDHISVDFFYHGSTISVRGVSDPSTDLIIKVTSEDGTQTLRKKGKVGGFLWMNVGELEVEHVPKVYFLHSTRNIEDILNRDEMDKYVIGYPALEKYVKMNTSDEAQKERWFNEFVKFKESSNLYTTSAGKISLVDKDNEQDYYILTEWPYQAPPGKYTVTVYAVKDKKVIETATSDVLVEQVGMVKSFANMAKNNAALYGIIAILAALTAGFGVGLIFRKNGGAH
;
A
#
# COMPACT_ATOMS: atom_id res chain seq x y z
N MET A 1 -27.41 -9.58 76.67
CA MET A 1 -28.06 -9.23 75.37
C MET A 1 -27.27 -8.21 74.60
N LYS A 2 -25.98 -8.44 74.29
CA LYS A 2 -25.17 -7.42 73.53
C LYS A 2 -24.35 -8.01 72.38
N HIS A 3 -24.46 -9.29 72.08
CA HIS A 3 -23.63 -9.93 70.99
C HIS A 3 -24.37 -10.20 69.69
N TRP A 4 -25.67 -9.92 69.58
CA TRP A 4 -26.41 -10.17 68.29
C TRP A 4 -26.32 -9.07 67.25
N ASN A 5 -25.92 -7.91 67.64
CA ASN A 5 -25.97 -6.73 66.66
C ASN A 5 -24.72 -6.57 65.80
N MET A 6 -23.62 -7.31 66.03
CA MET A 6 -22.42 -7.18 65.20
C MET A 6 -22.39 -8.14 64.00
N MET A 7 -23.06 -9.30 64.11
CA MET A 7 -23.06 -10.30 63.03
C MET A 7 -23.91 -9.91 61.82
N ASN A 8 -24.95 -9.07 61.99
CA ASN A 8 -25.82 -8.66 60.89
C ASN A 8 -25.23 -7.55 59.97
N LYS A 9 -24.27 -6.77 60.44
CA LYS A 9 -23.68 -5.68 59.62
C LYS A 9 -22.71 -6.21 58.59
N HIS A 10 -21.95 -7.25 58.86
CA HIS A 10 -21.00 -7.86 57.92
C HIS A 10 -21.70 -8.68 56.83
N PHE A 11 -22.88 -9.25 57.14
CA PHE A 11 -23.67 -10.05 56.19
C PHE A 11 -24.30 -9.21 55.07
N LEU A 12 -24.59 -7.94 55.37
CA LEU A 12 -25.13 -7.00 54.37
C LEU A 12 -24.03 -6.28 53.55
N ILE A 13 -22.82 -6.14 54.08
CA ILE A 13 -21.71 -5.47 53.42
C ILE A 13 -21.11 -6.35 52.31
N PHE A 14 -21.09 -7.66 52.50
CA PHE A 14 -20.50 -8.63 51.56
C PHE A 14 -21.23 -8.63 50.19
N PRO A 15 -22.58 -8.72 50.09
CA PRO A 15 -23.26 -8.66 48.81
C PRO A 15 -23.16 -7.28 48.15
N ILE A 16 -23.08 -6.19 48.89
CA ILE A 16 -22.88 -4.83 48.33
C ILE A 16 -21.49 -4.71 47.74
N LEU A 17 -20.46 -5.27 48.38
CA LEU A 17 -19.09 -5.28 47.85
C LEU A 17 -18.97 -6.13 46.60
N VAL A 18 -19.66 -7.27 46.52
CA VAL A 18 -19.69 -8.13 45.33
C VAL A 18 -20.41 -7.45 44.17
N VAL A 19 -21.53 -6.75 44.42
CA VAL A 19 -22.23 -5.96 43.40
C VAL A 19 -21.38 -4.78 42.91
N LEU A 20 -20.68 -4.10 43.81
CA LEU A 20 -19.76 -3.02 43.47
C LEU A 20 -18.58 -3.52 42.63
N LEU A 21 -18.06 -4.72 42.92
CA LEU A 21 -16.97 -5.36 42.15
C LEU A 21 -17.42 -5.79 40.73
N LEU A 22 -18.70 -6.16 40.57
CA LEU A 22 -19.29 -6.51 39.29
C LEU A 22 -19.52 -5.26 38.39
N PHE A 23 -19.75 -4.09 38.99
CA PHE A 23 -19.87 -2.84 38.23
C PHE A 23 -18.53 -2.26 37.75
N VAL A 24 -17.40 -2.59 38.41
CA VAL A 24 -16.06 -2.13 38.03
C VAL A 24 -15.52 -2.93 36.84
N SER A 25 -16.06 -4.12 36.55
CA SER A 25 -15.66 -4.96 35.41
C SER A 25 -16.44 -4.70 34.11
N ALA A 26 -17.36 -3.73 34.05
CA ALA A 26 -17.91 -3.24 32.80
C ALA A 26 -16.84 -2.40 32.10
N GLY A 27 -15.76 -3.05 31.63
CA GLY A 27 -14.80 -2.46 30.72
C GLY A 27 -15.54 -1.92 29.50
N MET A 28 -15.32 -0.67 29.15
CA MET A 28 -15.82 -0.13 27.89
C MET A 28 -15.36 -1.07 26.79
N ALA A 29 -16.29 -1.76 26.14
CA ALA A 29 -16.00 -2.51 24.93
C ALA A 29 -15.62 -1.47 23.86
N SER A 30 -14.32 -1.30 23.64
CA SER A 30 -13.80 -0.54 22.51
C SER A 30 -14.01 -1.39 21.26
N ALA A 31 -14.45 -0.77 20.18
CA ALA A 31 -14.58 -1.48 18.90
C ALA A 31 -13.19 -1.91 18.44
N GLN A 32 -13.03 -3.20 18.18
CA GLN A 32 -11.78 -3.74 17.65
C GLN A 32 -11.56 -3.26 16.21
N LEU A 33 -10.38 -2.76 15.91
CA LEU A 33 -10.02 -2.35 14.55
C LEU A 33 -10.07 -3.54 13.59
N THR A 34 -10.82 -3.40 12.52
CA THR A 34 -10.88 -4.38 11.43
C THR A 34 -10.46 -3.77 10.11
N ALA A 35 -9.89 -4.56 9.22
CA ALA A 35 -9.53 -4.13 7.87
C ALA A 35 -9.92 -5.22 6.87
N THR A 36 -10.67 -4.83 5.84
CA THR A 36 -11.06 -5.72 4.74
C THR A 36 -10.91 -4.99 3.42
N ALA A 37 -10.09 -5.53 2.51
CA ALA A 37 -10.05 -5.11 1.13
C ALA A 37 -11.18 -5.79 0.34
N ASN A 38 -11.83 -5.08 -0.59
CA ASN A 38 -12.90 -5.63 -1.42
C ASN A 38 -12.42 -6.68 -2.43
N HIS A 39 -11.15 -6.60 -2.82
CA HIS A 39 -10.49 -7.56 -3.69
C HIS A 39 -9.27 -8.13 -2.98
N ASP A 40 -9.33 -9.38 -2.61
CA ASP A 40 -8.18 -10.18 -2.18
C ASP A 40 -7.31 -10.61 -3.37
N HIS A 41 -7.87 -10.53 -4.60
CA HIS A 41 -7.21 -10.92 -5.83
C HIS A 41 -7.54 -9.96 -6.98
N ILE A 42 -6.51 -9.35 -7.58
CA ILE A 42 -6.58 -8.54 -8.80
C ILE A 42 -5.96 -9.32 -9.94
N SER A 43 -6.78 -9.66 -10.95
CA SER A 43 -6.35 -10.37 -12.15
C SER A 43 -5.90 -9.40 -13.23
N VAL A 44 -4.66 -9.54 -13.68
CA VAL A 44 -4.08 -8.74 -14.77
C VAL A 44 -4.07 -9.60 -16.05
N ASP A 45 -5.01 -9.33 -16.94
CA ASP A 45 -5.11 -9.95 -18.26
C ASP A 45 -4.62 -9.01 -19.37
N PHE A 46 -4.79 -9.42 -20.63
CA PHE A 46 -4.37 -8.61 -21.79
C PHE A 46 -5.15 -7.29 -21.94
N PHE A 47 -6.38 -7.22 -21.43
CA PHE A 47 -7.23 -6.04 -21.49
C PHE A 47 -7.25 -5.24 -20.18
N TYR A 48 -6.34 -5.52 -19.28
CA TYR A 48 -6.27 -4.82 -18.01
C TYR A 48 -5.89 -3.34 -18.15
N HIS A 49 -6.72 -2.45 -17.67
CA HIS A 49 -6.53 -0.99 -17.74
C HIS A 49 -6.43 -0.32 -16.35
N GLY A 50 -6.26 -1.10 -15.30
CA GLY A 50 -6.31 -0.65 -13.92
C GLY A 50 -7.51 -1.23 -13.18
N SER A 51 -7.55 -1.05 -11.87
CA SER A 51 -8.61 -1.51 -10.98
C SER A 51 -8.83 -0.47 -9.89
N THR A 52 -9.76 -0.74 -9.00
CA THR A 52 -9.94 0.02 -7.77
C THR A 52 -9.89 -0.93 -6.58
N ILE A 53 -9.28 -0.49 -5.51
CA ILE A 53 -9.33 -1.19 -4.22
C ILE A 53 -10.15 -0.33 -3.26
N SER A 54 -11.16 -0.91 -2.65
CA SER A 54 -11.79 -0.32 -1.48
C SER A 54 -11.32 -1.02 -0.22
N VAL A 55 -11.01 -0.24 0.80
CA VAL A 55 -10.70 -0.72 2.13
C VAL A 55 -11.79 -0.25 3.07
N ARG A 56 -12.34 -1.16 3.85
CA ARG A 56 -13.40 -0.89 4.82
C ARG A 56 -13.17 -1.66 6.11
N GLY A 57 -13.76 -1.18 7.16
CA GLY A 57 -13.72 -1.82 8.46
C GLY A 57 -14.38 -0.97 9.52
N VAL A 58 -14.14 -1.35 10.75
CA VAL A 58 -14.66 -0.70 11.95
C VAL A 58 -13.48 -0.24 12.80
N SER A 59 -13.63 0.90 13.45
CA SER A 59 -12.66 1.46 14.39
C SER A 59 -13.38 2.09 15.60
N ASP A 60 -12.62 2.45 16.61
CA ASP A 60 -13.12 3.27 17.72
C ASP A 60 -13.39 4.69 17.22
N PRO A 61 -14.56 5.30 17.53
CA PRO A 61 -14.94 6.64 17.07
C PRO A 61 -13.98 7.76 17.48
N SER A 62 -13.18 7.54 18.51
CA SER A 62 -12.23 8.54 19.04
C SER A 62 -10.84 8.45 18.38
N THR A 63 -10.67 7.67 17.30
CA THR A 63 -9.38 7.45 16.65
C THR A 63 -9.29 8.08 15.27
N ASP A 64 -8.13 8.62 14.96
CA ASP A 64 -7.75 8.89 13.58
C ASP A 64 -7.26 7.62 12.90
N LEU A 65 -7.40 7.54 11.59
CA LEU A 65 -6.97 6.38 10.82
C LEU A 65 -5.89 6.74 9.81
N ILE A 66 -4.93 5.82 9.67
CA ILE A 66 -3.94 5.83 8.59
C ILE A 66 -4.02 4.49 7.87
N ILE A 67 -4.23 4.51 6.56
CA ILE A 67 -4.26 3.33 5.71
C ILE A 67 -3.03 3.35 4.83
N LYS A 68 -2.17 2.34 4.97
CA LYS A 68 -0.96 2.16 4.19
C LYS A 68 -1.09 0.91 3.32
N VAL A 69 -0.86 1.04 2.01
CA VAL A 69 -0.81 -0.09 1.07
C VAL A 69 0.60 -0.20 0.52
N THR A 70 1.25 -1.33 0.73
CA THR A 70 2.62 -1.55 0.26
C THR A 70 2.79 -2.93 -0.35
N SER A 71 3.73 -3.03 -1.33
CA SER A 71 4.29 -4.32 -1.74
C SER A 71 5.31 -4.81 -0.70
N GLU A 72 5.76 -6.04 -0.86
CA GLU A 72 7.02 -6.47 -0.26
C GLU A 72 8.18 -5.57 -0.70
N ASP A 73 9.13 -5.39 0.21
CA ASP A 73 10.35 -4.62 -0.08
C ASP A 73 11.21 -5.32 -1.13
N GLY A 74 11.88 -4.51 -1.93
CA GLY A 74 12.78 -5.01 -2.96
C GLY A 74 13.90 -4.03 -3.26
N THR A 75 14.71 -4.38 -4.24
CA THR A 75 15.74 -3.51 -4.80
C THR A 75 15.26 -2.96 -6.15
N GLN A 76 15.47 -1.67 -6.38
CA GLN A 76 15.15 -1.01 -7.64
C GLN A 76 16.38 -0.26 -8.17
N THR A 77 16.71 -0.51 -9.43
CA THR A 77 17.82 0.17 -10.12
C THR A 77 17.28 1.23 -11.06
N LEU A 78 17.72 2.46 -10.87
CA LEU A 78 17.40 3.62 -11.69
C LEU A 78 18.62 4.05 -12.49
N ARG A 79 18.43 4.43 -13.75
CA ARG A 79 19.50 4.96 -14.59
C ARG A 79 19.59 6.47 -14.46
N LYS A 80 20.75 6.97 -14.05
CA LYS A 80 21.04 8.41 -13.98
C LYS A 80 21.28 8.96 -15.37
N LYS A 81 20.48 9.93 -15.80
CA LYS A 81 20.74 10.66 -17.04
C LYS A 81 21.61 11.88 -16.75
N GLY A 82 22.61 12.09 -17.56
CA GLY A 82 23.49 13.26 -17.49
C GLY A 82 23.96 13.71 -18.87
N LYS A 83 24.46 14.95 -18.96
CA LYS A 83 25.03 15.49 -20.19
C LYS A 83 26.50 15.12 -20.28
N VAL A 84 26.87 14.40 -21.34
CA VAL A 84 28.27 14.11 -21.69
C VAL A 84 28.68 15.10 -22.76
N GLY A 85 29.87 15.73 -22.58
CA GLY A 85 30.34 16.77 -23.49
C GLY A 85 29.49 18.05 -23.51
N GLY A 86 28.62 18.24 -22.52
CA GLY A 86 27.76 19.42 -22.38
C GLY A 86 26.47 19.43 -23.22
N PHE A 87 26.33 18.53 -24.21
CA PHE A 87 25.19 18.54 -25.15
C PHE A 87 24.46 17.19 -25.29
N LEU A 88 25.11 16.07 -25.05
CA LEU A 88 24.52 14.72 -25.25
C LEU A 88 23.99 14.12 -23.97
N TRP A 89 22.69 13.86 -23.89
CA TRP A 89 22.07 13.18 -22.79
C TRP A 89 22.33 11.67 -22.86
N MET A 90 23.04 11.13 -21.89
CA MET A 90 23.37 9.71 -21.79
C MET A 90 23.14 9.17 -20.37
N ASN A 91 23.12 7.86 -20.25
CA ASN A 91 23.19 7.20 -18.94
C ASN A 91 24.61 7.38 -18.38
N VAL A 92 24.74 8.08 -17.26
CA VAL A 92 26.03 8.38 -16.62
C VAL A 92 26.27 7.58 -15.35
N GLY A 93 25.37 6.66 -15.03
CA GLY A 93 25.49 5.78 -13.88
C GLY A 93 24.17 5.14 -13.50
N GLU A 94 24.22 4.28 -12.50
CA GLU A 94 23.07 3.62 -11.91
C GLU A 94 22.92 4.04 -10.43
N LEU A 95 21.70 4.15 -9.99
CA LEU A 95 21.31 4.34 -8.60
C LEU A 95 20.54 3.09 -8.17
N GLU A 96 21.08 2.40 -7.21
CA GLU A 96 20.42 1.26 -6.58
C GLU A 96 19.77 1.73 -5.28
N VAL A 97 18.47 1.40 -5.15
CA VAL A 97 17.65 1.71 -3.97
C VAL A 97 17.15 0.39 -3.41
N GLU A 98 17.66 0.02 -2.26
CA GLU A 98 17.31 -1.20 -1.54
C GLU A 98 16.24 -0.95 -0.47
N HIS A 99 15.55 -1.99 -0.04
CA HIS A 99 14.48 -1.97 0.96
C HIS A 99 13.35 -0.99 0.59
N VAL A 100 12.98 -0.94 -0.66
CA VAL A 100 11.97 -0.02 -1.16
C VAL A 100 10.75 -0.75 -1.68
N PRO A 101 9.52 -0.39 -1.27
CA PRO A 101 8.31 -0.99 -1.81
C PRO A 101 8.10 -0.56 -3.27
N LYS A 102 7.55 -1.44 -4.08
CA LYS A 102 7.20 -1.14 -5.48
C LYS A 102 6.01 -0.19 -5.57
N VAL A 103 5.06 -0.32 -4.64
CA VAL A 103 3.88 0.52 -4.47
C VAL A 103 3.84 1.01 -3.03
N TYR A 104 3.51 2.28 -2.83
CA TYR A 104 3.36 2.90 -1.52
C TYR A 104 2.21 3.90 -1.54
N PHE A 105 1.04 3.49 -1.04
CA PHE A 105 -0.09 4.38 -0.84
C PHE A 105 -0.27 4.67 0.63
N LEU A 106 -0.53 5.91 0.94
CA LEU A 106 -0.71 6.39 2.29
C LEU A 106 -1.90 7.36 2.33
N HIS A 107 -2.94 6.94 2.99
CA HIS A 107 -4.17 7.72 3.17
C HIS A 107 -4.41 7.93 4.66
N SER A 108 -4.88 9.09 5.05
CA SER A 108 -5.16 9.43 6.45
C SER A 108 -6.45 10.23 6.58
N THR A 109 -7.04 10.22 7.77
CA THR A 109 -8.21 11.03 8.11
C THR A 109 -7.90 12.52 8.15
N ARG A 110 -6.71 12.89 8.62
CA ARG A 110 -6.17 14.25 8.67
C ARG A 110 -4.70 14.24 8.29
N ASN A 111 -4.04 15.41 8.27
CA ASN A 111 -2.60 15.45 8.03
C ASN A 111 -1.86 14.54 9.02
N ILE A 112 -0.95 13.72 8.51
CA ILE A 112 -0.25 12.70 9.29
C ILE A 112 0.57 13.33 10.42
N GLU A 113 1.21 14.46 10.16
CA GLU A 113 2.02 15.20 11.15
C GLU A 113 1.18 15.74 12.33
N ASP A 114 -0.12 15.95 12.11
CA ASP A 114 -1.05 16.41 13.17
C ASP A 114 -1.48 15.24 14.07
N ILE A 115 -1.61 14.04 13.51
CA ILE A 115 -2.18 12.87 14.18
C ILE A 115 -1.14 11.89 14.71
N LEU A 116 0.10 11.90 14.20
CA LEU A 116 1.14 10.95 14.57
C LEU A 116 2.45 11.67 14.91
N ASN A 117 3.17 11.21 15.94
CA ASN A 117 4.49 11.74 16.26
C ASN A 117 5.58 11.13 15.34
N ARG A 118 6.75 11.77 15.28
CA ARG A 118 7.85 11.35 14.38
C ARG A 118 8.41 9.97 14.72
N ASP A 119 8.49 9.61 15.98
CA ASP A 119 9.03 8.31 16.39
C ASP A 119 8.14 7.17 15.91
N GLU A 120 6.82 7.35 15.98
CA GLU A 120 5.85 6.38 15.45
C GLU A 120 5.85 6.37 13.91
N MET A 121 6.02 7.54 13.26
CA MET A 121 6.19 7.61 11.80
C MET A 121 7.41 6.80 11.35
N ASP A 122 8.54 6.97 12.00
CA ASP A 122 9.78 6.25 11.69
C ASP A 122 9.63 4.74 11.98
N LYS A 123 9.02 4.38 13.11
CA LYS A 123 8.79 2.98 13.51
C LYS A 123 7.94 2.20 12.52
N TYR A 124 6.88 2.80 11.99
CA TYR A 124 5.94 2.16 11.06
C TYR A 124 6.21 2.53 9.60
N VAL A 125 7.27 3.27 9.31
CA VAL A 125 7.63 3.77 7.97
C VAL A 125 6.42 4.47 7.33
N ILE A 126 5.91 5.50 8.02
CA ILE A 126 4.75 6.29 7.60
C ILE A 126 5.22 7.66 7.12
N GLY A 127 4.95 7.95 5.84
CA GLY A 127 5.37 9.19 5.17
C GLY A 127 6.74 9.10 4.50
N TYR A 128 6.96 9.98 3.52
CA TYR A 128 8.22 9.98 2.75
C TYR A 128 9.46 10.26 3.60
N PRO A 129 9.43 11.13 4.62
CA PRO A 129 10.61 11.31 5.49
C PRO A 129 11.03 10.04 6.25
N ALA A 130 10.06 9.24 6.70
CA ALA A 130 10.34 7.96 7.35
C ALA A 130 10.82 6.91 6.33
N LEU A 131 10.25 6.90 5.13
CA LEU A 131 10.66 6.02 4.04
C LEU A 131 12.09 6.33 3.60
N GLU A 132 12.50 7.61 3.52
CA GLU A 132 13.87 8.04 3.19
C GLU A 132 14.91 7.47 4.17
N LYS A 133 14.61 7.49 5.46
CA LYS A 133 15.47 6.90 6.49
C LYS A 133 15.56 5.38 6.38
N TYR A 134 14.47 4.76 5.97
CA TYR A 134 14.35 3.31 5.88
C TYR A 134 15.09 2.71 4.69
N VAL A 135 15.02 3.35 3.51
CA VAL A 135 15.64 2.87 2.28
C VAL A 135 17.16 3.03 2.31
N LYS A 136 17.88 2.14 1.63
CA LYS A 136 19.33 2.24 1.44
C LYS A 136 19.62 2.60 -0.01
N MET A 137 20.53 3.54 -0.21
CA MET A 137 20.98 3.96 -1.53
C MET A 137 22.49 3.79 -1.65
N ASN A 138 22.97 3.38 -2.81
CA ASN A 138 24.39 3.21 -3.13
C ASN A 138 25.08 4.56 -3.39
N THR A 139 24.88 5.54 -2.52
CA THR A 139 25.55 6.85 -2.55
C THR A 139 26.13 7.16 -1.18
N SER A 140 27.34 7.69 -1.17
CA SER A 140 28.09 8.02 0.07
C SER A 140 27.88 9.44 0.56
N ASP A 141 27.22 10.30 -0.22
CA ASP A 141 26.97 11.71 0.07
C ASP A 141 25.49 11.89 0.47
N GLU A 142 25.26 12.30 1.72
CA GLU A 142 23.91 12.49 2.25
C GLU A 142 23.09 13.56 1.50
N ALA A 143 23.73 14.65 1.04
CA ALA A 143 23.05 15.66 0.23
C ALA A 143 22.62 15.13 -1.14
N GLN A 144 23.40 14.21 -1.71
CA GLN A 144 22.99 13.48 -2.91
C GLN A 144 21.91 12.46 -2.63
N LYS A 145 21.90 11.80 -1.47
CA LYS A 145 20.89 10.84 -1.07
C LYS A 145 19.51 11.48 -1.02
N GLU A 146 19.35 12.60 -0.29
CA GLU A 146 18.09 13.34 -0.22
C GLU A 146 17.61 13.77 -1.60
N ARG A 147 18.49 14.34 -2.43
CA ARG A 147 18.14 14.72 -3.80
C ARG A 147 17.66 13.54 -4.64
N TRP A 148 18.37 12.42 -4.59
CA TRP A 148 17.99 11.24 -5.38
C TRP A 148 16.73 10.57 -4.86
N PHE A 149 16.51 10.57 -3.55
CA PHE A 149 15.27 10.10 -2.98
C PHE A 149 14.08 10.93 -3.44
N ASN A 150 14.19 12.25 -3.42
CA ASN A 150 13.15 13.14 -3.91
C ASN A 150 12.84 12.92 -5.40
N GLU A 151 13.85 12.73 -6.25
CA GLU A 151 13.64 12.41 -7.68
C GLU A 151 13.02 11.00 -7.85
N PHE A 152 13.42 10.05 -7.03
CA PHE A 152 12.81 8.71 -7.00
C PHE A 152 11.32 8.78 -6.64
N VAL A 153 10.96 9.51 -5.59
CA VAL A 153 9.55 9.69 -5.18
C VAL A 153 8.75 10.35 -6.30
N LYS A 154 9.24 11.44 -6.89
CA LYS A 154 8.58 12.10 -8.04
C LYS A 154 8.35 11.14 -9.20
N PHE A 155 9.33 10.31 -9.52
CA PHE A 155 9.19 9.29 -10.57
C PHE A 155 8.09 8.28 -10.22
N LYS A 156 8.03 7.83 -8.97
CA LYS A 156 7.00 6.92 -8.49
C LYS A 156 5.60 7.55 -8.48
N GLU A 157 5.50 8.79 -8.06
CA GLU A 157 4.24 9.56 -8.08
C GLU A 157 3.75 9.79 -9.51
N SER A 158 4.65 10.14 -10.45
CA SER A 158 4.29 10.32 -11.86
C SER A 158 3.73 9.05 -12.51
N SER A 159 4.04 7.90 -11.96
CA SER A 159 3.54 6.59 -12.37
C SER A 159 2.36 6.10 -11.53
N ASN A 160 1.83 6.93 -10.63
CA ASN A 160 0.78 6.59 -9.66
C ASN A 160 1.13 5.37 -8.77
N LEU A 161 2.41 5.02 -8.66
CA LEU A 161 2.87 3.92 -7.79
C LEU A 161 3.05 4.36 -6.33
N TYR A 162 3.23 5.65 -6.11
CA TYR A 162 3.31 6.29 -4.80
C TYR A 162 2.23 7.37 -4.71
N THR A 163 1.51 7.39 -3.61
CA THR A 163 0.44 8.37 -3.38
C THR A 163 0.31 8.64 -1.89
N THR A 164 0.21 9.91 -1.53
CA THR A 164 -0.15 10.33 -0.18
C THR A 164 -1.37 11.22 -0.23
N SER A 165 -2.33 11.03 0.67
CA SER A 165 -3.50 11.91 0.77
C SER A 165 -4.05 11.99 2.18
N ALA A 166 -4.54 13.15 2.57
CA ALA A 166 -5.27 13.39 3.81
C ALA A 166 -6.75 13.68 3.52
N GLY A 167 -7.62 13.31 4.45
CA GLY A 167 -9.06 13.61 4.36
C GLY A 167 -9.85 12.78 3.35
N LYS A 168 -9.27 11.70 2.79
CA LYS A 168 -9.96 10.84 1.83
C LYS A 168 -10.67 9.64 2.44
N ILE A 169 -10.43 9.34 3.71
CA ILE A 169 -11.10 8.25 4.41
C ILE A 169 -12.48 8.76 4.83
N SER A 170 -13.53 8.13 4.33
CA SER A 170 -14.91 8.41 4.73
C SER A 170 -15.17 7.70 6.05
N LEU A 171 -15.72 8.44 7.01
CA LEU A 171 -16.04 7.95 8.35
C LEU A 171 -17.56 8.08 8.55
N VAL A 172 -18.17 7.06 9.15
CA VAL A 172 -19.58 7.04 9.52
C VAL A 172 -19.70 6.56 10.96
N ASP A 173 -20.02 7.50 11.85
CA ASP A 173 -20.19 7.19 13.27
C ASP A 173 -21.46 6.36 13.51
N LYS A 174 -21.34 5.33 14.31
CA LYS A 174 -22.42 4.51 14.87
C LYS A 174 -22.22 4.45 16.37
N ASP A 175 -23.24 4.39 17.16
CA ASP A 175 -23.26 4.47 18.63
C ASP A 175 -21.90 4.31 19.35
N ASN A 176 -21.29 3.13 19.27
CA ASN A 176 -19.99 2.80 19.91
C ASN A 176 -18.89 2.41 18.90
N GLU A 177 -19.14 2.55 17.61
CA GLU A 177 -18.25 2.14 16.53
C GLU A 177 -18.22 3.21 15.45
N GLN A 178 -17.15 3.24 14.68
CA GLN A 178 -17.01 4.09 13.50
C GLN A 178 -16.70 3.21 12.30
N ASP A 179 -17.62 3.15 11.35
CA ASP A 179 -17.34 2.54 10.06
C ASP A 179 -16.42 3.45 9.25
N TYR A 180 -15.42 2.88 8.64
CA TYR A 180 -14.56 3.61 7.71
C TYR A 180 -14.55 2.95 6.32
N TYR A 181 -14.37 3.79 5.31
CA TYR A 181 -14.30 3.38 3.92
C TYR A 181 -13.38 4.30 3.13
N ILE A 182 -12.55 3.70 2.26
CA ILE A 182 -11.81 4.41 1.24
C ILE A 182 -11.85 3.64 -0.07
N LEU A 183 -11.95 4.36 -1.18
CA LEU A 183 -11.73 3.86 -2.52
C LEU A 183 -10.46 4.48 -3.08
N THR A 184 -9.52 3.65 -3.53
CA THR A 184 -8.29 4.10 -4.18
C THR A 184 -8.11 3.41 -5.54
N GLU A 185 -7.57 4.15 -6.50
CA GLU A 185 -7.25 3.61 -7.81
C GLU A 185 -6.02 2.73 -7.72
N TRP A 186 -6.09 1.56 -8.35
CA TRP A 186 -4.97 0.65 -8.48
C TRP A 186 -4.30 0.85 -9.84
N PRO A 187 -3.03 1.30 -9.87
CA PRO A 187 -2.37 1.64 -11.11
C PRO A 187 -2.12 0.39 -11.98
N TYR A 188 -2.33 0.51 -13.27
CA TYR A 188 -2.05 -0.57 -14.22
C TYR A 188 -0.57 -0.96 -14.26
N GLN A 189 0.32 -0.07 -13.83
CA GLN A 189 1.78 -0.28 -13.77
C GLN A 189 2.23 -1.02 -12.50
N ALA A 190 1.34 -1.26 -11.54
CA ALA A 190 1.68 -2.02 -10.34
C ALA A 190 2.10 -3.44 -10.73
N PRO A 191 3.31 -3.88 -10.37
CA PRO A 191 3.79 -5.19 -10.77
C PRO A 191 3.00 -6.30 -10.06
N PRO A 192 2.88 -7.48 -10.66
CA PRO A 192 2.32 -8.64 -9.98
C PRO A 192 3.07 -8.96 -8.69
N GLY A 193 2.34 -9.40 -7.67
CA GLY A 193 2.90 -9.72 -6.37
C GLY A 193 1.88 -9.62 -5.24
N LYS A 194 2.35 -9.85 -4.04
CA LYS A 194 1.58 -9.68 -2.82
C LYS A 194 1.70 -8.25 -2.31
N TYR A 195 0.57 -7.70 -1.91
CA TYR A 195 0.44 -6.37 -1.32
C TYR A 195 -0.27 -6.48 0.02
N THR A 196 0.15 -5.68 0.97
CA THR A 196 -0.45 -5.63 2.30
C THR A 196 -1.10 -4.26 2.51
N VAL A 197 -2.37 -4.28 2.83
CA VAL A 197 -3.12 -3.13 3.34
C VAL A 197 -3.00 -3.15 4.85
N THR A 198 -2.44 -2.11 5.43
CA THR A 198 -2.31 -1.96 6.88
C THR A 198 -3.09 -0.73 7.32
N VAL A 199 -4.00 -0.92 8.25
CA VAL A 199 -4.77 0.16 8.86
C VAL A 199 -4.25 0.37 10.28
N TYR A 200 -3.93 1.60 10.60
CA TYR A 200 -3.47 2.02 11.92
C TYR A 200 -4.54 2.91 12.55
N ALA A 201 -5.01 2.55 13.73
CA ALA A 201 -5.80 3.42 14.58
C ALA A 201 -4.84 4.25 15.45
N VAL A 202 -5.02 5.56 15.42
CA VAL A 202 -4.12 6.53 16.05
C VAL A 202 -4.90 7.34 17.07
N LYS A 203 -4.35 7.42 18.28
CA LYS A 203 -4.86 8.25 19.38
C LYS A 203 -3.69 8.87 20.14
N ASP A 204 -3.82 10.12 20.54
CA ASP A 204 -2.78 10.83 21.29
C ASP A 204 -1.40 10.78 20.61
N LYS A 205 -1.37 10.89 19.28
CA LYS A 205 -0.19 10.84 18.42
C LYS A 205 0.59 9.51 18.47
N LYS A 206 -0.08 8.42 18.83
CA LYS A 206 0.50 7.07 18.85
C LYS A 206 -0.43 6.08 18.16
N VAL A 207 0.17 5.06 17.55
CA VAL A 207 -0.57 3.92 17.04
C VAL A 207 -1.01 3.06 18.23
N ILE A 208 -2.32 2.88 18.38
CA ILE A 208 -2.91 2.07 19.46
C ILE A 208 -3.33 0.69 18.98
N GLU A 209 -3.71 0.56 17.70
CA GLU A 209 -4.16 -0.70 17.13
C GLU A 209 -3.77 -0.78 15.64
N THR A 210 -3.59 -1.99 15.14
CA THR A 210 -3.23 -2.25 13.74
C THR A 210 -4.02 -3.43 13.21
N ALA A 211 -4.62 -3.29 12.04
CA ALA A 211 -5.29 -4.36 11.31
C ALA A 211 -4.70 -4.48 9.90
N THR A 212 -4.65 -5.70 9.36
CA THR A 212 -4.07 -5.98 8.04
C THR A 212 -5.01 -6.78 7.16
N SER A 213 -4.91 -6.55 5.85
CA SER A 213 -5.57 -7.35 4.81
C SER A 213 -4.62 -7.49 3.64
N ASP A 214 -4.53 -8.68 3.07
CA ASP A 214 -3.66 -8.94 1.92
C ASP A 214 -4.42 -8.81 0.60
N VAL A 215 -3.71 -8.36 -0.44
CA VAL A 215 -4.20 -8.28 -1.83
C VAL A 215 -3.17 -8.93 -2.74
N LEU A 216 -3.60 -9.91 -3.51
CA LEU A 216 -2.75 -10.58 -4.51
C LEU A 216 -3.04 -10.00 -5.90
N VAL A 217 -1.99 -9.53 -6.56
CA VAL A 217 -2.04 -9.11 -7.97
C VAL A 217 -1.35 -10.17 -8.82
N GLU A 218 -2.09 -10.81 -9.70
CA GLU A 218 -1.57 -11.93 -10.50
C GLU A 218 -1.86 -11.75 -12.00
N GLN A 219 -0.85 -12.05 -12.82
CA GLN A 219 -1.05 -12.17 -14.27
C GLN A 219 -1.85 -13.44 -14.57
N VAL A 220 -2.87 -13.31 -15.42
CA VAL A 220 -3.76 -14.42 -15.80
C VAL A 220 -3.84 -14.59 -17.31
N GLY A 221 -4.37 -15.73 -17.76
CA GLY A 221 -4.65 -16.01 -19.17
C GLY A 221 -3.41 -15.93 -20.06
N MET A 222 -3.53 -15.26 -21.21
CA MET A 222 -2.47 -15.16 -22.22
C MET A 222 -1.23 -14.41 -21.70
N VAL A 223 -1.44 -13.38 -20.86
CA VAL A 223 -0.31 -12.61 -20.25
C VAL A 223 0.56 -13.51 -19.40
N LYS A 224 -0.04 -14.33 -18.54
CA LYS A 224 0.68 -15.32 -17.73
C LYS A 224 1.42 -16.35 -18.60
N SER A 225 0.77 -16.83 -19.67
CA SER A 225 1.36 -17.81 -20.59
C SER A 225 2.59 -17.25 -21.31
N PHE A 226 2.51 -16.02 -21.83
CA PHE A 226 3.63 -15.35 -22.48
C PHE A 226 4.76 -15.02 -21.51
N ALA A 227 4.44 -14.53 -20.31
CA ALA A 227 5.43 -14.24 -19.28
C ALA A 227 6.19 -15.52 -18.87
N ASN A 228 5.47 -16.62 -18.65
CA ASN A 228 6.07 -17.92 -18.33
C ASN A 228 6.93 -18.46 -19.47
N MET A 229 6.47 -18.33 -20.72
CA MET A 229 7.23 -18.75 -21.90
C MET A 229 8.52 -17.93 -22.05
N ALA A 230 8.45 -16.61 -21.90
CA ALA A 230 9.62 -15.74 -21.96
C ALA A 230 10.65 -16.06 -20.86
N LYS A 231 10.17 -16.40 -19.65
CA LYS A 231 11.03 -16.74 -18.51
C LYS A 231 11.65 -18.14 -18.61
N ASN A 232 10.84 -19.15 -18.97
CA ASN A 232 11.23 -20.55 -18.87
C ASN A 232 11.70 -21.15 -20.21
N ASN A 233 11.29 -20.56 -21.35
CA ASN A 233 11.57 -21.03 -22.71
C ASN A 233 11.88 -19.85 -23.64
N ALA A 234 12.86 -19.01 -23.28
CA ALA A 234 13.19 -17.78 -24.00
C ALA A 234 13.48 -17.99 -25.51
N ALA A 235 14.11 -19.12 -25.89
CA ALA A 235 14.38 -19.45 -27.29
C ALA A 235 13.07 -19.68 -28.07
N LEU A 236 12.14 -20.45 -27.52
CA LEU A 236 10.84 -20.71 -28.16
C LEU A 236 10.03 -19.40 -28.26
N TYR A 237 10.02 -18.59 -27.20
CA TYR A 237 9.40 -17.27 -27.23
C TYR A 237 9.95 -16.38 -28.33
N GLY A 238 11.29 -16.34 -28.49
CA GLY A 238 11.96 -15.59 -29.55
C GLY A 238 11.59 -16.07 -30.96
N ILE A 239 11.53 -17.39 -31.20
CA ILE A 239 11.11 -17.95 -32.49
C ILE A 239 9.66 -17.56 -32.81
N ILE A 240 8.74 -17.71 -31.86
CA ILE A 240 7.33 -17.33 -32.05
C ILE A 240 7.20 -15.82 -32.34
N ALA A 241 7.94 -14.98 -31.62
CA ALA A 241 7.92 -13.54 -31.83
C ALA A 241 8.40 -13.14 -33.25
N ILE A 242 9.48 -13.79 -33.74
CA ILE A 242 10.00 -13.59 -35.10
C ILE A 242 8.96 -14.01 -36.16
N LEU A 243 8.37 -15.20 -35.99
CA LEU A 243 7.35 -15.68 -36.92
C LEU A 243 6.11 -14.76 -36.95
N ALA A 244 5.65 -14.31 -35.78
CA ALA A 244 4.55 -13.35 -35.68
C ALA A 244 4.87 -12.02 -36.37
N ALA A 245 6.07 -11.47 -36.16
CA ALA A 245 6.52 -10.24 -36.83
C ALA A 245 6.61 -10.40 -38.36
N LEU A 246 7.16 -11.49 -38.84
CA LEU A 246 7.19 -11.79 -40.29
C LEU A 246 5.80 -11.91 -40.89
N THR A 247 4.90 -12.66 -40.23
CA THR A 247 3.51 -12.83 -40.68
C THR A 247 2.77 -11.50 -40.73
N ALA A 248 2.91 -10.68 -39.69
CA ALA A 248 2.31 -9.35 -39.64
C ALA A 248 2.89 -8.44 -40.74
N GLY A 249 4.22 -8.44 -40.94
CA GLY A 249 4.89 -7.66 -41.98
C GLY A 249 4.47 -8.03 -43.40
N PHE A 250 4.41 -9.32 -43.70
CA PHE A 250 3.88 -9.81 -44.99
C PHE A 250 2.40 -9.46 -45.18
N GLY A 251 1.58 -9.66 -44.14
CA GLY A 251 0.16 -9.33 -44.18
C GLY A 251 -0.11 -7.88 -44.50
N VAL A 252 0.56 -6.96 -43.77
CA VAL A 252 0.49 -5.52 -44.06
C VAL A 252 0.97 -5.20 -45.47
N GLY A 253 2.12 -5.79 -45.87
CA GLY A 253 2.67 -5.59 -47.23
C GLY A 253 1.71 -6.01 -48.33
N LEU A 254 0.96 -7.11 -48.19
CA LEU A 254 -0.03 -7.56 -49.14
C LEU A 254 -1.25 -6.62 -49.23
N ILE A 255 -1.73 -6.10 -48.09
CA ILE A 255 -2.84 -5.16 -48.01
C ILE A 255 -2.51 -3.85 -48.76
N PHE A 256 -1.35 -3.29 -48.48
CA PHE A 256 -0.91 -2.02 -49.13
C PHE A 256 -0.47 -2.19 -50.58
N ARG A 257 0.06 -3.35 -50.99
CA ARG A 257 0.39 -3.64 -52.38
C ARG A 257 -0.82 -3.61 -53.31
N LYS A 258 -2.03 -3.97 -52.79
CA LYS A 258 -3.26 -4.02 -53.57
C LYS A 258 -3.84 -2.63 -53.87
N ASN A 259 -3.44 -1.59 -53.11
CA ASN A 259 -3.92 -0.24 -53.27
C ASN A 259 -2.96 0.68 -54.13
N GLY A 260 -1.82 0.17 -54.60
CA GLY A 260 -0.80 0.93 -55.34
C GLY A 260 -0.89 0.79 -56.87
N GLY A 261 -1.99 0.32 -57.42
CA GLY A 261 -2.12 0.09 -58.88
C GLY A 261 -3.25 0.88 -59.52
N ALA A 262 -3.17 2.20 -59.50
CA ALA A 262 -4.00 3.05 -60.38
C ALA A 262 -3.35 4.43 -60.54
N HIS A 263 -2.36 4.54 -61.43
CA HIS A 263 -2.02 5.76 -62.14
C HIS A 263 -1.52 5.38 -63.50
#